data_505b04aab00b7f4ea6c11c7b0d96f1e5
#
_entry.id   505b04aab00b7f4ea6c11c7b0d96f1e5
#
_cell.length_a   1.000
_cell.length_b   1.000
_cell.length_c   1.000
_cell.angle_alpha   90.00
_cell.angle_beta   90.00
_cell.angle_gamma   90.00
#
_symmetry.space_group_name_H-M   'P 1'
#
loop_
_entity.id
_entity.type
_entity.pdbx_description
1 polymer ?
#
loop_
_entity_poly.entity_id
_entity_poly.type
_entity_poly.pdbx_seq_one_letter_code
_entity_poly.pdbx_strand_id
1 'polypeptide(L)'
;VAMIANRGRIVRPRLVLSRGERSVPVLQRSMPETTSNLTEEDWQKMVAAMEDVVHLGGQGFRRNGTAWAYIGQRIGYRMAGKSGTAQVVEIRQGEEYDEEELSEFSRKHAWFMAFAPVDDPQIALAVLVENGGGGSSVAAPVARKIIDSYLGRSVTMR
;
A
#
# COMPACT_ATOMS: atom_id res chain seq x y z
N VAL A 1 -0.36 3.73 -6.64
CA VAL A 1 -1.47 3.09 -5.90
C VAL A 1 -2.80 3.78 -6.23
N ALA A 2 -2.90 5.11 -6.22
CA ALA A 2 -4.16 5.82 -6.53
C ALA A 2 -4.74 5.46 -7.92
N MET A 3 -3.90 5.28 -8.94
CA MET A 3 -4.35 4.83 -10.27
C MET A 3 -4.96 3.43 -10.22
N ILE A 4 -4.41 2.51 -9.44
CA ILE A 4 -4.98 1.15 -9.30
C ILE A 4 -6.33 1.22 -8.57
N ALA A 5 -6.41 1.99 -7.48
CA ALA A 5 -7.65 2.23 -6.76
C ALA A 5 -8.76 2.80 -7.66
N ASN A 6 -8.40 3.64 -8.62
CA ASN A 6 -9.30 4.27 -9.59
C ASN A 6 -9.39 3.53 -10.94
N ARG A 7 -8.95 2.26 -11.00
CA ARG A 7 -9.03 1.38 -12.18
C ARG A 7 -8.50 2.05 -13.46
N GLY A 8 -7.26 2.56 -13.38
CA GLY A 8 -6.57 3.20 -14.49
C GLY A 8 -6.79 4.71 -14.63
N ARG A 9 -7.76 5.28 -13.92
CA ARG A 9 -7.97 6.73 -13.93
C ARG A 9 -6.86 7.44 -13.17
N ILE A 10 -6.21 8.41 -13.80
CA ILE A 10 -5.17 9.21 -13.16
C ILE A 10 -5.79 10.32 -12.33
N VAL A 11 -5.43 10.35 -11.05
CA VAL A 11 -5.76 11.46 -10.15
C VAL A 11 -4.54 12.35 -9.99
N ARG A 12 -4.67 13.62 -10.34
CA ARG A 12 -3.61 14.61 -10.10
C ARG A 12 -3.58 14.99 -8.63
N PRO A 13 -2.46 14.79 -7.95
CA PRO A 13 -2.30 15.26 -6.59
C PRO A 13 -2.29 16.79 -6.56
N ARG A 14 -2.88 17.35 -5.50
CA ARG A 14 -2.87 18.79 -5.23
C ARG A 14 -2.68 19.01 -3.74
N LEU A 15 -1.89 20.01 -3.38
CA LEU A 15 -1.62 20.38 -2.00
C LEU A 15 -2.56 21.47 -1.48
N VAL A 16 -3.13 22.25 -2.42
CA VAL A 16 -3.99 23.40 -2.07
C VAL A 16 -5.42 23.08 -2.46
N LEU A 17 -6.32 23.05 -1.50
CA LEU A 17 -7.75 22.85 -1.70
C LEU A 17 -8.49 24.18 -1.92
N SER A 18 -8.13 25.22 -1.13
CA SER A 18 -8.72 26.55 -1.20
C SER A 18 -7.69 27.61 -0.83
N ARG A 19 -7.91 28.83 -1.28
CA ARG A 19 -7.13 30.01 -0.90
C ARG A 19 -8.10 31.12 -0.48
N GLY A 20 -8.21 31.35 0.83
CA GLY A 20 -9.25 32.20 1.41
C GLY A 20 -10.63 31.60 1.14
N GLU A 21 -11.61 32.41 0.81
CA GLU A 21 -12.98 31.98 0.50
C GLU A 21 -13.13 31.38 -0.91
N ARG A 22 -12.07 31.41 -1.74
CA ARG A 22 -12.11 30.90 -3.12
C ARG A 22 -11.57 29.48 -3.15
N SER A 23 -12.38 28.55 -3.66
CA SER A 23 -11.87 27.21 -4.03
C SER A 23 -10.86 27.37 -5.17
N VAL A 24 -9.74 26.67 -5.08
CA VAL A 24 -8.77 26.63 -6.19
C VAL A 24 -9.38 25.78 -7.30
N PRO A 25 -9.58 26.34 -8.52
CA PRO A 25 -10.13 25.59 -9.63
C PRO A 25 -9.29 24.34 -9.87
N VAL A 26 -9.97 23.19 -9.97
CA VAL A 26 -9.32 22.00 -10.51
C VAL A 26 -8.98 22.31 -11.95
N LEU A 27 -7.70 22.52 -12.25
CA LEU A 27 -7.24 22.57 -13.63
C LEU A 27 -7.50 21.19 -14.24
N GLN A 28 -8.70 21.00 -14.76
CA GLN A 28 -9.04 19.89 -15.64
C GLN A 28 -8.31 20.10 -16.97
N ARG A 29 -7.00 19.88 -16.99
CA ARG A 29 -6.41 19.45 -18.24
C ARG A 29 -6.96 18.05 -18.48
N SER A 30 -7.65 17.88 -19.60
CA SER A 30 -8.07 16.59 -20.11
C SER A 30 -6.85 15.67 -20.23
N MET A 31 -6.58 14.92 -19.15
CA MET A 31 -5.70 13.76 -19.24
C MET A 31 -6.53 12.67 -19.89
N PRO A 32 -5.93 11.82 -20.73
CA PRO A 32 -6.64 10.64 -21.21
C PRO A 32 -7.22 9.91 -20.01
N GLU A 33 -8.49 9.54 -20.08
CA GLU A 33 -9.23 8.93 -18.96
C GLU A 33 -8.61 7.62 -18.48
N THR A 34 -7.84 7.00 -19.36
CA THR A 34 -7.04 5.81 -19.04
C THR A 34 -5.71 5.86 -19.78
N THR A 35 -4.62 5.51 -19.08
CA THR A 35 -3.27 5.41 -19.66
C THR A 35 -2.89 3.97 -20.01
N SER A 36 -3.80 3.02 -19.86
CA SER A 36 -3.51 1.61 -20.07
C SER A 36 -4.55 0.99 -21.01
N ASN A 37 -4.09 0.01 -21.81
CA ASN A 37 -4.95 -0.86 -22.60
C ASN A 37 -5.56 -2.02 -21.77
N LEU A 38 -5.51 -1.92 -20.43
CA LEU A 38 -6.05 -2.91 -19.53
C LEU A 38 -7.58 -2.89 -19.54
N THR A 39 -8.17 -4.05 -19.57
CA THR A 39 -9.63 -4.23 -19.47
C THR A 39 -10.08 -4.09 -18.02
N GLU A 40 -11.39 -3.92 -17.80
CA GLU A 40 -11.95 -3.96 -16.45
C GLU A 40 -11.65 -5.28 -15.73
N GLU A 41 -11.63 -6.39 -16.46
CA GLU A 41 -11.27 -7.71 -15.92
C GLU A 41 -9.82 -7.74 -15.42
N ASP A 42 -8.88 -7.10 -16.15
CA ASP A 42 -7.48 -7.02 -15.72
C ASP A 42 -7.34 -6.19 -14.44
N TRP A 43 -8.08 -5.09 -14.33
CA TRP A 43 -8.12 -4.28 -13.11
C TRP A 43 -8.70 -5.07 -11.94
N GLN A 44 -9.78 -5.82 -12.16
CA GLN A 44 -10.38 -6.65 -11.11
C GLN A 44 -9.40 -7.73 -10.63
N LYS A 45 -8.70 -8.41 -11.53
CA LYS A 45 -7.67 -9.40 -11.19
C LYS A 45 -6.54 -8.79 -10.38
N MET A 46 -6.06 -7.61 -10.79
CA MET A 46 -5.00 -6.89 -10.07
C MET A 46 -5.43 -6.50 -8.66
N VAL A 47 -6.62 -5.93 -8.52
CA VAL A 47 -7.17 -5.53 -7.22
C VAL A 47 -7.40 -6.75 -6.33
N ALA A 48 -7.96 -7.84 -6.86
CA ALA A 48 -8.17 -9.08 -6.11
C ALA A 48 -6.83 -9.66 -5.61
N ALA A 49 -5.80 -9.68 -6.45
CA ALA A 49 -4.47 -10.13 -6.03
C ALA A 49 -3.86 -9.25 -4.93
N MET A 50 -4.10 -7.94 -4.97
CA MET A 50 -3.67 -7.01 -3.90
C MET A 50 -4.51 -7.16 -2.63
N GLU A 51 -5.77 -7.53 -2.74
CA GLU A 51 -6.63 -7.84 -1.61
C GLU A 51 -6.18 -9.14 -0.91
N ASP A 52 -5.80 -10.16 -1.69
CA ASP A 52 -5.27 -11.42 -1.18
C ASP A 52 -3.99 -11.22 -0.35
N VAL A 53 -3.17 -10.24 -0.66
CA VAL A 53 -2.00 -9.88 0.16
C VAL A 53 -2.38 -9.61 1.62
N VAL A 54 -3.55 -9.03 1.84
CA VAL A 54 -4.04 -8.62 3.16
C VAL A 54 -4.98 -9.66 3.77
N HIS A 55 -5.90 -10.21 2.98
CA HIS A 55 -7.04 -10.99 3.51
C HIS A 55 -6.92 -12.49 3.33
N LEU A 56 -6.08 -12.97 2.41
CA LEU A 56 -5.92 -14.41 2.22
C LEU A 56 -5.17 -15.02 3.39
N GLY A 57 -5.84 -15.86 4.18
CA GLY A 57 -5.19 -16.58 5.26
C GLY A 57 -6.14 -17.37 6.15
N GLY A 58 -5.55 -18.10 7.11
CA GLY A 58 -6.30 -18.88 8.10
C GLY A 58 -6.72 -20.28 7.65
N GLN A 59 -6.40 -20.70 6.44
CA GLN A 59 -6.77 -22.02 5.89
C GLN A 59 -5.57 -22.97 5.65
N GLY A 60 -4.57 -22.93 6.54
CA GLY A 60 -3.41 -23.80 6.48
C GLY A 60 -2.14 -23.14 5.97
N PHE A 61 -1.00 -23.80 6.18
CA PHE A 61 0.35 -23.24 6.10
C PHE A 61 0.85 -22.76 4.72
N ARG A 62 0.11 -22.92 3.65
CA ARG A 62 0.66 -22.75 2.30
C ARG A 62 0.12 -21.61 1.47
N ARG A 63 -0.83 -20.81 1.97
CA ARG A 63 -1.48 -19.77 1.16
C ARG A 63 -1.90 -18.53 1.95
N ASN A 64 -1.03 -18.00 2.79
CA ASN A 64 -1.33 -16.73 3.42
C ASN A 64 -0.79 -15.58 2.57
N GLY A 65 -1.57 -14.52 2.45
CA GLY A 65 -1.10 -13.24 1.92
C GLY A 65 0.07 -12.72 2.74
N THR A 66 1.03 -12.06 2.08
CA THR A 66 2.28 -11.64 2.73
C THR A 66 2.08 -10.70 3.91
N ALA A 67 0.98 -9.96 3.95
CA ALA A 67 0.65 -9.04 5.04
C ALA A 67 -0.44 -9.59 5.99
N TRP A 68 -1.05 -10.74 5.68
CA TRP A 68 -2.17 -11.27 6.46
C TRP A 68 -1.86 -11.43 7.95
N ALA A 69 -0.70 -11.99 8.28
CA ALA A 69 -0.31 -12.25 9.66
C ALA A 69 -0.15 -10.96 10.49
N TYR A 70 0.19 -9.85 9.82
CA TYR A 70 0.51 -8.58 10.47
C TYR A 70 -0.69 -7.63 10.53
N ILE A 71 -1.52 -7.62 9.49
CA ILE A 71 -2.60 -6.64 9.36
C ILE A 71 -3.95 -7.21 8.93
N GLY A 72 -4.01 -8.43 8.38
CA GLY A 72 -5.25 -9.00 7.83
C GLY A 72 -6.23 -9.50 8.90
N GLN A 73 -5.74 -9.81 10.10
CA GLN A 73 -6.58 -10.33 11.16
C GLN A 73 -7.46 -9.22 11.75
N ARG A 74 -8.76 -9.53 11.97
CA ARG A 74 -9.74 -8.61 12.58
C ARG A 74 -9.89 -7.26 11.87
N ILE A 75 -9.64 -7.23 10.56
CA ILE A 75 -9.93 -6.06 9.74
C ILE A 75 -11.42 -6.06 9.37
N GLY A 76 -12.11 -4.97 9.65
CA GLY A 76 -13.56 -4.83 9.42
C GLY A 76 -13.94 -4.17 8.09
N TYR A 77 -13.00 -4.08 7.14
CA TYR A 77 -13.20 -3.54 5.80
C TYR A 77 -12.25 -4.23 4.81
N ARG A 78 -12.57 -4.15 3.54
CA ARG A 78 -11.74 -4.70 2.49
C ARG A 78 -10.61 -3.71 2.14
N MET A 79 -9.37 -4.17 2.18
CA MET A 79 -8.16 -3.40 1.92
C MET A 79 -7.31 -4.14 0.89
N ALA A 80 -6.87 -3.45 -0.12
CA ALA A 80 -5.89 -3.96 -1.08
C ALA A 80 -4.53 -3.35 -0.79
N GLY A 81 -3.47 -4.17 -0.85
CA GLY A 81 -2.13 -3.69 -0.56
C GLY A 81 -1.03 -4.50 -1.23
N LYS A 82 0.20 -3.98 -1.20
CA LYS A 82 1.40 -4.67 -1.69
C LYS A 82 2.62 -4.25 -0.88
N SER A 83 3.33 -5.24 -0.37
CA SER A 83 4.61 -5.04 0.29
C SER A 83 5.74 -4.87 -0.72
N GLY A 84 6.74 -4.12 -0.35
CA GLY A 84 8.00 -3.98 -1.07
C GLY A 84 9.16 -3.89 -0.09
N THR A 85 10.34 -4.22 -0.57
CA THR A 85 11.57 -4.10 0.19
C THR A 85 12.62 -3.58 -0.77
N ALA A 86 13.19 -2.42 -0.47
CA ALA A 86 14.23 -1.82 -1.30
C ALA A 86 15.60 -2.03 -0.63
N GLN A 87 16.53 -2.59 -1.40
CA GLN A 87 17.88 -2.85 -0.94
C GLN A 87 18.68 -1.55 -0.92
N VAL A 88 19.47 -1.35 0.13
CA VAL A 88 20.30 -0.15 0.34
C VAL A 88 21.75 -0.42 0.01
N VAL A 89 22.21 -1.65 0.24
CA VAL A 89 23.60 -2.06 -0.01
C VAL A 89 23.69 -3.08 -1.14
N GLU A 90 24.76 -3.02 -1.89
CA GLU A 90 25.07 -3.99 -2.92
C GLU A 90 25.57 -5.29 -2.27
N ILE A 91 24.89 -6.41 -2.56
CA ILE A 91 25.31 -7.74 -2.12
C ILE A 91 26.22 -8.30 -3.19
N ARG A 92 27.45 -8.67 -2.82
CA ARG A 92 28.37 -9.32 -3.74
C ARG A 92 27.86 -10.72 -4.12
N GLN A 93 28.16 -11.13 -5.32
CA GLN A 93 27.74 -12.44 -5.82
C GLN A 93 28.35 -13.56 -4.95
N GLY A 94 27.46 -14.34 -4.28
CA GLY A 94 27.87 -15.42 -3.39
C GLY A 94 27.79 -15.09 -1.89
N GLU A 95 27.44 -13.87 -1.52
CA GLU A 95 27.18 -13.47 -0.12
C GLU A 95 25.66 -13.53 0.14
N GLU A 96 25.26 -14.06 1.30
CA GLU A 96 23.88 -14.01 1.77
C GLU A 96 23.65 -12.71 2.53
N TYR A 97 22.43 -12.15 2.38
CA TYR A 97 22.00 -10.96 3.12
C TYR A 97 21.62 -11.37 4.55
N ASP A 98 22.47 -11.04 5.52
CA ASP A 98 22.16 -11.20 6.93
C ASP A 98 21.85 -9.82 7.55
N GLU A 99 20.60 -9.65 7.97
CA GLU A 99 20.11 -8.39 8.54
C GLU A 99 20.68 -8.13 9.94
N GLU A 100 21.10 -9.16 10.66
CA GLU A 100 21.66 -9.06 12.01
C GLU A 100 23.14 -8.58 12.00
N GLU A 101 23.86 -8.90 10.92
CA GLU A 101 25.26 -8.48 10.74
C GLU A 101 25.40 -7.06 10.15
N LEU A 102 24.31 -6.51 9.59
CA LEU A 102 24.34 -5.18 8.99
C LEU A 102 24.10 -4.08 10.01
N SER A 103 24.82 -2.97 9.82
CA SER A 103 24.50 -1.73 10.55
C SER A 103 23.06 -1.30 10.25
N GLU A 104 22.41 -0.64 11.19
CA GLU A 104 21.04 -0.16 11.06
C GLU A 104 20.82 0.62 9.74
N PHE A 105 21.77 1.48 9.37
CA PHE A 105 21.72 2.29 8.14
C PHE A 105 21.90 1.49 6.84
N SER A 106 22.32 0.24 6.93
CA SER A 106 22.51 -0.67 5.78
C SER A 106 21.35 -1.64 5.57
N ARG A 107 20.36 -1.61 6.47
CA ARG A 107 19.17 -2.46 6.35
C ARG A 107 18.28 -2.00 5.22
N LYS A 108 17.51 -2.92 4.67
CA LYS A 108 16.56 -2.65 3.58
C LYS A 108 15.48 -1.66 4.02
N HIS A 109 15.04 -0.81 3.09
CA HIS A 109 13.87 0.03 3.32
C HIS A 109 12.58 -0.77 3.18
N ALA A 110 11.70 -0.64 4.15
CA ALA A 110 10.39 -1.29 4.15
C ALA A 110 9.36 -0.42 3.43
N TRP A 111 8.66 -1.02 2.45
CA TRP A 111 7.60 -0.35 1.69
C TRP A 111 6.27 -1.09 1.84
N PHE A 112 5.20 -0.32 1.94
CA PHE A 112 3.86 -0.84 1.79
C PHE A 112 2.97 0.20 1.13
N MET A 113 2.28 -0.21 0.07
CA MET A 113 1.25 0.61 -0.56
C MET A 113 -0.11 -0.04 -0.38
N ALA A 114 -1.14 0.78 -0.16
CA ALA A 114 -2.48 0.28 0.06
C ALA A 114 -3.56 1.30 -0.32
N PHE A 115 -4.78 0.80 -0.50
CA PHE A 115 -5.98 1.62 -0.58
C PHE A 115 -7.16 0.89 0.08
N ALA A 116 -8.12 1.65 0.54
CA ALA A 116 -9.32 1.15 1.19
C ALA A 116 -10.47 2.18 1.15
N PRO A 117 -11.74 1.70 1.26
CA PRO A 117 -12.20 0.33 1.02
C PRO A 117 -11.97 -0.11 -0.43
N VAL A 118 -11.92 -1.42 -0.70
CA VAL A 118 -11.71 -1.92 -2.08
C VAL A 118 -12.88 -1.58 -3.00
N ASP A 119 -14.10 -1.60 -2.46
CA ASP A 119 -15.32 -1.40 -3.25
C ASP A 119 -15.57 0.09 -3.57
N ASP A 120 -15.17 1.00 -2.68
CA ASP A 120 -15.29 2.45 -2.83
C ASP A 120 -14.04 3.11 -2.22
N PRO A 121 -12.94 3.20 -2.95
CA PRO A 121 -11.67 3.69 -2.42
C PRO A 121 -11.74 5.15 -1.96
N GLN A 122 -11.60 5.36 -0.65
CA GLN A 122 -11.60 6.68 -0.01
C GLN A 122 -10.20 7.19 0.30
N ILE A 123 -9.25 6.26 0.51
CA ILE A 123 -7.86 6.58 0.80
C ILE A 123 -6.92 5.65 0.06
N ALA A 124 -5.88 6.22 -0.52
CA ALA A 124 -4.74 5.49 -1.07
C ALA A 124 -3.45 6.07 -0.50
N LEU A 125 -2.54 5.22 -0.05
CA LEU A 125 -1.30 5.64 0.59
C LEU A 125 -0.12 4.75 0.20
N ALA A 126 1.07 5.28 0.37
CA ALA A 126 2.31 4.54 0.35
C ALA A 126 3.13 4.91 1.60
N VAL A 127 3.61 3.92 2.29
CA VAL A 127 4.45 4.06 3.49
C VAL A 127 5.84 3.57 3.17
N LEU A 128 6.82 4.40 3.48
CA LEU A 128 8.23 4.05 3.48
C LEU A 128 8.72 4.15 4.92
N VAL A 129 9.40 3.11 5.37
CA VAL A 129 10.18 3.13 6.61
C VAL A 129 11.63 2.86 6.23
N GLU A 130 12.44 3.90 6.33
CA GLU A 130 13.87 3.79 6.04
C GLU A 130 14.51 2.79 6.99
N ASN A 131 15.34 1.92 6.45
CA ASN A 131 16.09 0.89 7.19
C ASN A 131 15.22 -0.04 8.05
N GLY A 132 13.92 -0.08 7.74
CA GLY A 132 12.91 -0.81 8.52
C GLY A 132 12.82 -2.31 8.23
N GLY A 133 13.60 -2.83 7.27
CA GLY A 133 13.62 -4.27 6.94
C GLY A 133 12.40 -4.70 6.13
N GLY A 134 11.45 -5.38 6.75
CA GLY A 134 10.33 -6.02 6.05
C GLY A 134 9.11 -5.13 5.79
N GLY A 135 8.68 -5.01 4.53
CA GLY A 135 7.51 -4.22 4.17
C GLY A 135 6.21 -4.68 4.84
N SER A 136 6.01 -5.99 4.95
CA SER A 136 4.80 -6.56 5.57
C SER A 136 4.81 -6.46 7.10
N SER A 137 5.99 -6.61 7.73
CA SER A 137 6.11 -6.62 9.19
C SER A 137 6.21 -5.22 9.79
N VAL A 138 6.75 -4.25 9.05
CA VAL A 138 7.02 -2.89 9.56
C VAL A 138 6.14 -1.84 8.89
N ALA A 139 6.16 -1.73 7.56
CA ALA A 139 5.42 -0.67 6.87
C ALA A 139 3.90 -0.94 6.80
N ALA A 140 3.47 -2.20 6.68
CA ALA A 140 2.05 -2.53 6.61
C ALA A 140 1.27 -2.20 7.91
N PRO A 141 1.77 -2.46 9.13
CA PRO A 141 1.10 -2.02 10.36
C PRO A 141 0.92 -0.50 10.45
N VAL A 142 1.88 0.29 9.97
CA VAL A 142 1.76 1.75 9.90
C VAL A 142 0.64 2.14 8.93
N ALA A 143 0.65 1.56 7.72
CA ALA A 143 -0.39 1.77 6.71
C ALA A 143 -1.79 1.45 7.26
N ARG A 144 -1.94 0.31 7.97
CA ARG A 144 -3.17 -0.11 8.59
C ARG A 144 -3.67 0.92 9.61
N LYS A 145 -2.82 1.41 10.50
CA LYS A 145 -3.18 2.42 11.50
C LYS A 145 -3.67 3.73 10.87
N ILE A 146 -3.01 4.17 9.80
CA ILE A 146 -3.41 5.38 9.08
C ILE A 146 -4.81 5.20 8.47
N ILE A 147 -5.06 4.07 7.82
CA ILE A 147 -6.36 3.77 7.20
C ILE A 147 -7.46 3.62 8.27
N ASP A 148 -7.20 2.90 9.36
CA ASP A 148 -8.15 2.77 10.49
C ASP A 148 -8.53 4.15 11.05
N SER A 149 -7.55 5.02 11.25
CA SER A 149 -7.80 6.39 11.73
C SER A 149 -8.62 7.21 10.73
N TYR A 150 -8.28 7.13 9.44
CA TYR A 150 -8.97 7.87 8.39
C TYR A 150 -10.44 7.44 8.24
N LEU A 151 -10.71 6.13 8.31
CA LEU A 151 -12.05 5.58 8.21
C LEU A 151 -12.86 5.68 9.52
N GLY A 152 -12.33 6.36 10.56
CA GLY A 152 -13.00 6.54 11.85
C GLY A 152 -13.13 5.25 12.65
N ARG A 153 -12.27 4.27 12.43
CA ARG A 153 -12.27 2.99 13.14
C ARG A 153 -11.30 3.02 14.30
N SER A 154 -11.71 2.48 15.44
CA SER A 154 -10.85 2.43 16.63
C SER A 154 -9.59 1.61 16.34
N VAL A 155 -8.43 2.25 16.52
CA VAL A 155 -7.14 1.58 16.45
C VAL A 155 -6.99 0.75 17.73
N THR A 156 -7.29 -0.54 17.66
CA THR A 156 -7.01 -1.44 18.79
C THR A 156 -5.50 -1.69 18.82
N MET A 157 -4.80 -0.92 19.66
CA MET A 157 -3.39 -1.22 19.97
C MET A 157 -3.33 -2.50 20.81
N ARG A 158 -2.48 -3.40 20.44
CA ARG A 158 -1.93 -4.46 21.28
C ARG A 158 -0.43 -4.36 21.26
#